data_aa3da41a1b3fe7a19fe39be4c347fecd
#
_entry.id   aa3da41a1b3fe7a19fe39be4c347fecd
#
_cell.length_a   1.000
_cell.length_b   1.000
_cell.length_c   1.000
_cell.angle_alpha   90.00
_cell.angle_beta   90.00
_cell.angle_gamma   90.00
#
_symmetry.space_group_name_H-M   'P 1'
#
loop_
_entity.id
_entity.type
_entity.pdbx_description
1 polymer ?
#
loop_
_entity_poly.entity_id
_entity_poly.type
_entity_poly.pdbx_seq_one_letter_code
_entity_poly.pdbx_strand_id
1 'polypeptide(L)'
;MNFSSDNVSPICPEILAAIAEASDPALPYGADAASQQLDGAFSDLFGKEVAVVPVATGTAANLVGLSALVSPFGGVACHHQAHINRTESTGVAFYGNGAKLMTMDGPSAKLLPETLDAFLTRENTHGMHSVDPECVAITQATEFGTIYDVDEVQAIGKVAKAHGMKFFMDGARFANAIAALGCHPADITWKAGLDVLSFGATKNGAMAVDAIILFDPSLRARVEKARKRGGHLFSKHRYLAAQLLAYVKDDLWLRNARHANQAAGALCQSLETLGARAAFTPQGNELFVHMDDDLAERLRKAGLVFRPWPAVGVDAFRFVSGWNSPIEAIRALPETL
;
A
#
# COMPACT_ATOMS: atom_id res chain seq x y z
N MET A 1 -20.86 10.69 -8.01
CA MET A 1 -20.01 9.68 -7.30
C MET A 1 -18.55 10.10 -7.41
N ASN A 2 -17.77 10.03 -6.32
CA ASN A 2 -16.37 10.46 -6.34
C ASN A 2 -15.42 9.26 -6.36
N PHE A 3 -14.73 9.06 -7.49
CA PHE A 3 -13.73 8.02 -7.73
C PHE A 3 -12.31 8.59 -7.87
N SER A 4 -12.06 9.81 -7.37
CA SER A 4 -10.73 10.43 -7.51
C SER A 4 -9.66 9.76 -6.65
N SER A 5 -10.06 9.13 -5.54
CA SER A 5 -9.19 8.42 -4.59
C SER A 5 -10.03 7.66 -3.57
N ASP A 6 -9.54 6.53 -3.06
CA ASP A 6 -10.10 5.85 -1.89
C ASP A 6 -9.99 6.69 -0.59
N ASN A 7 -9.10 7.67 -0.55
CA ASN A 7 -9.00 8.64 0.56
C ASN A 7 -10.23 9.57 0.70
N VAL A 8 -11.16 9.59 -0.27
CA VAL A 8 -12.42 10.35 -0.15
C VAL A 8 -13.50 9.59 0.63
N SER A 9 -13.30 8.29 0.85
CA SER A 9 -14.22 7.47 1.63
C SER A 9 -14.23 7.90 3.11
N PRO A 10 -15.38 7.87 3.78
CA PRO A 10 -15.45 8.18 5.21
C PRO A 10 -14.80 7.09 6.06
N ILE A 11 -14.68 7.36 7.36
CA ILE A 11 -14.30 6.32 8.34
C ILE A 11 -15.44 5.30 8.39
N CYS A 12 -15.11 4.00 8.41
CA CYS A 12 -16.14 2.99 8.58
C CYS A 12 -16.70 2.99 10.03
N PRO A 13 -17.98 2.64 10.21
CA PRO A 13 -18.66 2.78 11.51
C PRO A 13 -17.97 2.01 12.65
N GLU A 14 -17.45 0.82 12.38
CA GLU A 14 -16.78 -0.02 13.37
C GLU A 14 -15.50 0.63 13.91
N ILE A 15 -14.74 1.28 13.05
CA ILE A 15 -13.53 2.00 13.46
C ILE A 15 -13.87 3.29 14.20
N LEU A 16 -14.92 4.01 13.76
CA LEU A 16 -15.37 5.20 14.47
C LEU A 16 -15.83 4.86 15.89
N ALA A 17 -16.56 3.74 16.06
CA ALA A 17 -16.95 3.23 17.37
C ALA A 17 -15.72 2.90 18.24
N ALA A 18 -14.73 2.20 17.69
CA ALA A 18 -13.50 1.86 18.41
C ALA A 18 -12.70 3.10 18.85
N ILE A 19 -12.69 4.16 18.04
CA ILE A 19 -12.08 5.45 18.42
C ILE A 19 -12.82 6.06 19.61
N ALA A 20 -14.16 6.02 19.61
CA ALA A 20 -14.98 6.55 20.70
C ALA A 20 -14.78 5.75 22.00
N GLU A 21 -14.73 4.41 21.92
CA GLU A 21 -14.47 3.53 23.05
C GLU A 21 -13.06 3.72 23.65
N ALA A 22 -12.07 4.13 22.86
CA ALA A 22 -10.72 4.41 23.33
C ALA A 22 -10.58 5.76 24.09
N SER A 23 -11.68 6.45 24.40
CA SER A 23 -11.66 7.82 24.96
C SER A 23 -11.36 7.90 26.46
N ASP A 24 -11.29 6.78 27.16
CA ASP A 24 -10.91 6.75 28.57
C ASP A 24 -9.43 7.17 28.80
N PRO A 25 -9.11 7.75 29.97
CA PRO A 25 -7.73 8.06 30.33
C PRO A 25 -6.85 6.79 30.30
N ALA A 26 -5.70 6.88 29.62
CA ALA A 26 -4.76 5.77 29.50
C ALA A 26 -3.32 6.28 29.42
N LEU A 27 -2.36 5.41 29.67
CA LEU A 27 -0.93 5.72 29.58
C LEU A 27 -0.56 6.15 28.14
N PRO A 28 0.35 7.11 27.99
CA PRO A 28 0.72 7.65 26.69
C PRO A 28 1.76 6.77 25.96
N TYR A 29 2.03 7.13 24.70
CA TYR A 29 3.14 6.64 23.88
C TYR A 29 3.19 5.11 23.68
N GLY A 30 2.03 4.44 23.64
CA GLY A 30 1.95 3.01 23.40
C GLY A 30 2.02 2.12 24.66
N ALA A 31 2.03 2.73 25.85
CA ALA A 31 1.94 1.99 27.11
C ALA A 31 0.48 1.67 27.54
N ASP A 32 -0.49 2.01 26.72
CA ASP A 32 -1.90 1.71 26.91
C ASP A 32 -2.26 0.27 26.51
N ALA A 33 -3.38 -0.24 27.03
CA ALA A 33 -3.80 -1.62 26.85
C ALA A 33 -4.08 -1.98 25.36
N ALA A 34 -4.61 -1.06 24.57
CA ALA A 34 -4.88 -1.29 23.15
C ALA A 34 -3.56 -1.46 22.38
N SER A 35 -2.59 -0.57 22.62
CA SER A 35 -1.27 -0.65 21.97
C SER A 35 -0.53 -1.93 22.29
N GLN A 36 -0.66 -2.45 23.51
CA GLN A 36 -0.01 -3.71 23.94
C GLN A 36 -0.61 -4.96 23.27
N GLN A 37 -1.81 -4.89 22.69
CA GLN A 37 -2.45 -6.01 22.00
C GLN A 37 -2.04 -6.13 20.53
N LEU A 38 -1.45 -5.07 19.94
CA LEU A 38 -1.20 -5.01 18.50
C LEU A 38 -0.31 -6.16 18.00
N ASP A 39 0.81 -6.41 18.68
CA ASP A 39 1.74 -7.46 18.26
C ASP A 39 1.08 -8.84 18.23
N GLY A 40 0.27 -9.15 19.26
CA GLY A 40 -0.49 -10.41 19.32
C GLY A 40 -1.51 -10.52 18.18
N ALA A 41 -2.36 -9.50 17.99
CA ALA A 41 -3.38 -9.51 16.95
C ALA A 41 -2.81 -9.66 15.53
N PHE A 42 -1.69 -8.98 15.25
CA PHE A 42 -1.04 -9.11 13.96
C PHE A 42 -0.18 -10.36 13.82
N SER A 43 0.36 -10.90 14.93
CA SER A 43 1.02 -12.21 14.90
C SER A 43 0.04 -13.32 14.55
N ASP A 44 -1.18 -13.26 15.08
CA ASP A 44 -2.27 -14.19 14.71
C ASP A 44 -2.64 -14.02 13.22
N LEU A 45 -2.77 -12.77 12.74
CA LEU A 45 -3.09 -12.47 11.33
C LEU A 45 -2.05 -13.05 10.35
N PHE A 46 -0.76 -12.94 10.67
CA PHE A 46 0.33 -13.40 9.79
C PHE A 46 0.80 -14.82 10.08
N GLY A 47 0.33 -15.45 11.17
CA GLY A 47 0.79 -16.78 11.60
C GLY A 47 2.28 -16.82 11.95
N LYS A 48 2.83 -15.71 12.45
CA LYS A 48 4.23 -15.52 12.82
C LYS A 48 4.34 -14.37 13.82
N GLU A 49 5.24 -14.48 14.77
CA GLU A 49 5.58 -13.36 15.65
C GLU A 49 6.06 -12.15 14.82
N VAL A 50 5.41 -11.00 15.04
CA VAL A 50 5.71 -9.74 14.39
C VAL A 50 5.76 -8.60 15.41
N ALA A 51 6.46 -7.52 15.05
CA ALA A 51 6.36 -6.28 15.79
C ALA A 51 5.58 -5.25 14.96
N VAL A 52 4.64 -4.55 15.60
CA VAL A 52 3.74 -3.58 14.98
C VAL A 52 4.09 -2.17 15.45
N VAL A 53 4.31 -1.27 14.51
CA VAL A 53 4.63 0.13 14.80
C VAL A 53 3.64 1.04 14.08
N PRO A 54 2.55 1.50 14.76
CA PRO A 54 1.57 2.40 14.17
C PRO A 54 2.13 3.78 13.83
N VAL A 55 1.68 4.31 12.72
CA VAL A 55 1.94 5.68 12.24
C VAL A 55 0.66 6.27 11.64
N ALA A 56 0.60 7.58 11.42
CA ALA A 56 -0.62 8.23 10.97
C ALA A 56 -0.82 8.20 9.45
N THR A 57 0.20 7.88 8.66
CA THR A 57 0.14 7.92 7.19
C THR A 57 0.96 6.80 6.55
N GLY A 58 0.56 6.35 5.35
CA GLY A 58 1.34 5.39 4.55
C GLY A 58 2.72 5.90 4.20
N THR A 59 2.86 7.19 3.87
CA THR A 59 4.17 7.81 3.64
C THR A 59 5.08 7.66 4.86
N ALA A 60 4.57 7.90 6.08
CA ALA A 60 5.37 7.68 7.29
C ALA A 60 5.74 6.20 7.47
N ALA A 61 4.82 5.27 7.14
CA ALA A 61 5.11 3.84 7.19
C ALA A 61 6.23 3.45 6.22
N ASN A 62 6.18 3.95 4.98
CA ASN A 62 7.21 3.71 3.98
C ASN A 62 8.57 4.28 4.41
N LEU A 63 8.62 5.57 4.76
CA LEU A 63 9.88 6.26 5.04
C LEU A 63 10.56 5.76 6.33
N VAL A 64 9.79 5.58 7.39
CA VAL A 64 10.30 5.06 8.67
C VAL A 64 10.70 3.59 8.54
N GLY A 65 9.88 2.78 7.83
CA GLY A 65 10.18 1.37 7.59
C GLY A 65 11.45 1.17 6.76
N LEU A 66 11.57 1.85 5.63
CA LEU A 66 12.75 1.79 4.77
C LEU A 66 14.03 2.29 5.48
N SER A 67 13.93 3.35 6.31
CA SER A 67 15.09 3.85 7.05
C SER A 67 15.72 2.84 8.01
N ALA A 68 14.99 1.80 8.38
CA ALA A 68 15.50 0.70 9.20
C ALA A 68 16.24 -0.36 8.36
N LEU A 69 16.05 -0.39 7.05
CA LEU A 69 16.57 -1.42 6.16
C LEU A 69 17.80 -0.96 5.35
N VAL A 70 18.07 0.35 5.31
CA VAL A 70 19.15 0.91 4.50
C VAL A 70 20.11 1.75 5.32
N SER A 71 21.36 1.79 4.87
CA SER A 71 22.40 2.68 5.38
C SER A 71 22.36 4.03 4.65
N PRO A 72 23.10 5.07 5.13
CA PRO A 72 23.27 6.32 4.39
C PRO A 72 23.92 6.17 3.00
N PHE A 73 24.61 5.07 2.76
CA PHE A 73 25.29 4.75 1.50
C PHE A 73 24.53 3.71 0.69
N GLY A 74 23.36 3.29 1.19
CA GLY A 74 22.56 2.22 0.62
C GLY A 74 21.61 2.69 -0.48
N GLY A 75 21.23 1.75 -1.34
CA GLY A 75 20.24 1.92 -2.40
C GLY A 75 18.99 1.07 -2.16
N VAL A 76 17.82 1.63 -2.53
CA VAL A 76 16.55 0.92 -2.59
C VAL A 76 16.18 0.69 -4.05
N ALA A 77 16.23 -0.56 -4.50
CA ALA A 77 15.81 -0.95 -5.84
C ALA A 77 14.27 -1.00 -5.89
N CYS A 78 13.65 -0.22 -6.80
CA CYS A 78 12.19 -0.16 -6.93
C CYS A 78 11.78 0.13 -8.38
N HIS A 79 10.48 -0.08 -8.68
CA HIS A 79 9.93 0.35 -9.96
C HIS A 79 9.91 1.88 -10.06
N HIS A 80 10.14 2.45 -11.28
CA HIS A 80 10.20 3.91 -11.44
C HIS A 80 8.86 4.61 -11.13
N GLN A 81 7.72 3.91 -11.24
CA GLN A 81 6.41 4.42 -10.84
C GLN A 81 6.11 4.28 -9.35
N ALA A 82 6.94 3.55 -8.57
CA ALA A 82 6.70 3.33 -7.14
C ALA A 82 6.40 4.64 -6.40
N HIS A 83 5.41 4.60 -5.49
CA HIS A 83 4.96 5.76 -4.71
C HIS A 83 6.11 6.46 -3.99
N ILE A 84 7.04 5.67 -3.42
CA ILE A 84 8.24 6.17 -2.75
C ILE A 84 9.16 6.99 -3.66
N ASN A 85 9.11 6.75 -4.99
CA ASN A 85 9.88 7.50 -5.98
C ASN A 85 9.12 8.71 -6.52
N ARG A 86 7.79 8.58 -6.74
CA ARG A 86 7.03 9.58 -7.50
C ARG A 86 6.38 10.65 -6.63
N THR A 87 5.97 10.32 -5.41
CA THR A 87 5.02 11.14 -4.66
C THR A 87 5.37 11.35 -3.18
N GLU A 88 6.57 10.96 -2.73
CA GLU A 88 7.02 11.16 -1.34
C GLU A 88 8.16 12.18 -1.19
N SER A 89 8.30 13.09 -2.16
CA SER A 89 9.14 14.31 -2.04
C SER A 89 10.55 14.06 -1.52
N THR A 90 11.29 13.09 -2.09
CA THR A 90 12.65 12.69 -1.65
C THR A 90 12.72 12.14 -0.20
N GLY A 91 11.57 11.71 0.35
CA GLY A 91 11.48 11.27 1.73
C GLY A 91 12.41 10.10 2.07
N VAL A 92 12.62 9.15 1.15
CA VAL A 92 13.55 8.03 1.35
C VAL A 92 14.97 8.53 1.60
N ALA A 93 15.45 9.48 0.80
CA ALA A 93 16.77 10.07 1.00
C ALA A 93 16.86 10.85 2.33
N PHE A 94 15.80 11.56 2.72
CA PHE A 94 15.76 12.33 3.97
C PHE A 94 15.77 11.41 5.20
N TYR A 95 14.91 10.39 5.26
CA TYR A 95 14.83 9.46 6.39
C TYR A 95 15.98 8.46 6.43
N GLY A 96 16.47 8.04 5.26
CA GLY A 96 17.62 7.14 5.09
C GLY A 96 18.98 7.85 5.19
N ASN A 97 19.02 9.16 5.55
CA ASN A 97 20.23 9.97 5.67
C ASN A 97 21.11 9.98 4.39
N GLY A 98 20.50 9.99 3.22
CA GLY A 98 21.18 10.00 1.93
C GLY A 98 20.90 8.77 1.05
N ALA A 99 20.16 7.78 1.54
CA ALA A 99 19.82 6.57 0.79
C ALA A 99 19.22 6.92 -0.59
N LYS A 100 19.65 6.22 -1.62
CA LYS A 100 19.30 6.48 -3.03
C LYS A 100 18.20 5.53 -3.50
N LEU A 101 17.21 6.04 -4.23
CA LEU A 101 16.32 5.18 -5.01
C LEU A 101 17.00 4.76 -6.32
N MET A 102 17.02 3.47 -6.57
CA MET A 102 17.58 2.83 -7.76
C MET A 102 16.41 2.28 -8.58
N THR A 103 15.96 3.09 -9.55
CA THR A 103 14.73 2.81 -10.27
C THR A 103 14.95 1.98 -11.51
N MET A 104 14.00 1.09 -11.80
CA MET A 104 13.94 0.32 -13.03
C MET A 104 12.52 0.24 -13.58
N ASP A 105 12.40 -0.09 -14.85
CA ASP A 105 11.14 -0.25 -15.54
C ASP A 105 10.67 -1.72 -15.49
N GLY A 106 9.37 -1.90 -15.71
CA GLY A 106 8.75 -3.20 -15.85
C GLY A 106 7.29 -3.05 -16.30
N PRO A 107 6.70 -4.10 -16.88
CA PRO A 107 5.32 -4.06 -17.34
C PRO A 107 4.36 -3.90 -16.18
N SER A 108 3.27 -3.15 -16.39
CA SER A 108 2.20 -3.00 -15.40
C SER A 108 2.65 -2.48 -14.03
N ALA A 109 3.71 -1.66 -14.00
CA ALA A 109 4.37 -1.14 -12.80
C ALA A 109 4.94 -2.24 -11.86
N LYS A 110 5.27 -3.41 -12.40
CA LYS A 110 5.88 -4.53 -11.67
C LYS A 110 7.38 -4.64 -11.95
N LEU A 111 8.15 -5.01 -10.95
CA LEU A 111 9.51 -5.52 -11.15
C LEU A 111 9.44 -6.97 -11.65
N LEU A 112 10.27 -7.30 -12.63
CA LEU A 112 10.46 -8.68 -13.08
C LEU A 112 11.70 -9.27 -12.40
N PRO A 113 11.66 -10.53 -11.92
CA PRO A 113 12.78 -11.14 -11.21
C PRO A 113 14.08 -11.14 -12.02
N GLU A 114 14.02 -11.48 -13.31
CA GLU A 114 15.17 -11.50 -14.21
C GLU A 114 15.77 -10.11 -14.48
N THR A 115 14.91 -9.08 -14.60
CA THR A 115 15.36 -7.70 -14.76
C THR A 115 16.02 -7.19 -13.48
N LEU A 116 15.43 -7.52 -12.32
CA LEU A 116 15.98 -7.18 -11.01
C LEU A 116 17.35 -7.84 -10.79
N ASP A 117 17.48 -9.15 -11.06
CA ASP A 117 18.73 -9.91 -10.91
C ASP A 117 19.84 -9.33 -11.77
N ALA A 118 19.57 -9.07 -13.06
CA ALA A 118 20.52 -8.47 -13.97
C ALA A 118 20.93 -7.06 -13.54
N PHE A 119 19.99 -6.25 -13.05
CA PHE A 119 20.24 -4.91 -12.54
C PHE A 119 21.18 -4.96 -11.32
N LEU A 120 20.86 -5.77 -10.32
CA LEU A 120 21.64 -5.89 -9.09
C LEU A 120 23.04 -6.44 -9.34
N THR A 121 23.17 -7.41 -10.24
CA THR A 121 24.48 -7.96 -10.66
C THR A 121 25.37 -6.87 -11.24
N ARG A 122 24.80 -5.98 -12.08
CA ARG A 122 25.54 -4.87 -12.69
C ARG A 122 25.95 -3.81 -11.66
N GLU A 123 25.04 -3.39 -10.80
CA GLU A 123 25.29 -2.31 -9.83
C GLU A 123 26.36 -2.72 -8.79
N ASN A 124 26.46 -3.99 -8.43
CA ASN A 124 27.48 -4.50 -7.50
C ASN A 124 28.92 -4.42 -8.01
N THR A 125 29.15 -3.96 -9.25
CA THR A 125 30.50 -3.91 -9.87
C THR A 125 31.24 -2.59 -9.66
N HIS A 126 30.59 -1.55 -9.14
CA HIS A 126 31.16 -0.18 -9.11
C HIS A 126 31.93 0.17 -7.82
N GLY A 127 31.87 -0.66 -6.79
CA GLY A 127 32.60 -0.48 -5.52
C GLY A 127 32.36 0.91 -4.89
N MET A 128 33.39 1.59 -4.44
CA MET A 128 33.30 2.88 -3.74
C MET A 128 32.72 4.04 -4.57
N HIS A 129 32.45 3.85 -5.85
CA HIS A 129 31.95 4.89 -6.75
C HIS A 129 30.42 4.89 -6.87
N SER A 130 29.71 3.92 -6.27
CA SER A 130 28.26 3.83 -6.28
C SER A 130 27.71 3.52 -4.89
N VAL A 131 26.38 3.63 -4.74
CA VAL A 131 25.70 3.14 -3.54
C VAL A 131 25.62 1.62 -3.59
N ASP A 132 25.61 0.98 -2.43
CA ASP A 132 25.40 -0.45 -2.31
C ASP A 132 23.89 -0.76 -2.36
N PRO A 133 23.42 -1.62 -3.28
CA PRO A 133 22.03 -2.09 -3.23
C PRO A 133 21.78 -2.83 -1.91
N GLU A 134 20.87 -2.33 -1.07
CA GLU A 134 20.61 -2.90 0.26
C GLU A 134 19.17 -3.37 0.45
N CYS A 135 18.23 -2.82 -0.32
CA CYS A 135 16.81 -3.14 -0.19
C CYS A 135 16.13 -3.21 -1.56
N VAL A 136 15.25 -4.20 -1.74
CA VAL A 136 14.26 -4.25 -2.83
C VAL A 136 12.93 -3.79 -2.28
N ALA A 137 12.22 -2.90 -2.99
CA ALA A 137 10.90 -2.42 -2.63
C ALA A 137 9.89 -2.66 -3.76
N ILE A 138 8.76 -3.29 -3.44
CA ILE A 138 7.60 -3.43 -4.34
C ILE A 138 6.38 -2.73 -3.75
N THR A 139 5.39 -2.40 -4.60
CA THR A 139 4.10 -1.83 -4.18
C THR A 139 2.97 -2.83 -4.44
N GLN A 140 2.12 -3.06 -3.46
CA GLN A 140 1.01 -4.03 -3.53
C GLN A 140 -0.30 -3.39 -3.03
N ALA A 141 -1.33 -3.14 -3.90
CA ALA A 141 -1.28 -3.22 -5.35
C ALA A 141 -0.37 -2.12 -5.95
N THR A 142 0.10 -2.33 -7.20
CA THR A 142 0.97 -1.38 -7.90
C THR A 142 0.25 -0.07 -8.21
N GLU A 143 0.98 0.96 -8.62
CA GLU A 143 0.44 2.27 -9.01
C GLU A 143 -0.42 2.23 -10.29
N PHE A 144 -0.46 1.10 -10.98
CA PHE A 144 -1.37 0.83 -12.10
C PHE A 144 -2.52 -0.12 -11.73
N GLY A 145 -2.75 -0.35 -10.42
CA GLY A 145 -3.82 -1.19 -9.90
C GLY A 145 -3.64 -2.69 -10.18
N THR A 146 -2.49 -3.11 -10.68
CA THR A 146 -2.16 -4.52 -10.87
C THR A 146 -1.65 -5.13 -9.56
N ILE A 147 -1.74 -6.45 -9.45
CA ILE A 147 -1.38 -7.17 -8.23
C ILE A 147 -0.31 -8.19 -8.56
N TYR A 148 0.79 -8.20 -7.81
CA TYR A 148 1.72 -9.32 -7.81
C TYR A 148 1.03 -10.55 -7.25
N ASP A 149 1.07 -11.68 -7.96
CA ASP A 149 0.62 -12.94 -7.42
C ASP A 149 1.64 -13.55 -6.43
N VAL A 150 1.28 -14.68 -5.83
CA VAL A 150 2.13 -15.33 -4.81
C VAL A 150 3.48 -15.73 -5.39
N ASP A 151 3.51 -16.28 -6.59
CA ASP A 151 4.73 -16.77 -7.24
C ASP A 151 5.63 -15.58 -7.65
N GLU A 152 5.06 -14.49 -8.13
CA GLU A 152 5.77 -13.25 -8.48
C GLU A 152 6.46 -12.65 -7.24
N VAL A 153 5.74 -12.52 -6.10
CA VAL A 153 6.33 -11.99 -4.86
C VAL A 153 7.45 -12.90 -4.36
N GLN A 154 7.24 -14.22 -4.38
CA GLN A 154 8.26 -15.19 -3.98
C GLN A 154 9.49 -15.16 -4.89
N ALA A 155 9.31 -14.98 -6.19
CA ALA A 155 10.42 -14.88 -7.14
C ALA A 155 11.26 -13.63 -6.87
N ILE A 156 10.64 -12.47 -6.65
CA ILE A 156 11.36 -11.23 -6.24
C ILE A 156 12.10 -11.45 -4.90
N GLY A 157 11.45 -12.06 -3.91
CA GLY A 157 12.08 -12.36 -2.62
C GLY A 157 13.29 -13.29 -2.73
N LYS A 158 13.25 -14.30 -3.64
CA LYS A 158 14.39 -15.17 -3.92
C LYS A 158 15.57 -14.38 -4.50
N VAL A 159 15.32 -13.46 -5.44
CA VAL A 159 16.36 -12.59 -6.01
C VAL A 159 16.94 -11.68 -4.91
N ALA A 160 16.10 -10.99 -4.13
CA ALA A 160 16.57 -10.15 -3.04
C ALA A 160 17.47 -10.94 -2.07
N LYS A 161 17.05 -12.13 -1.66
CA LYS A 161 17.84 -13.02 -0.79
C LYS A 161 19.17 -13.46 -1.43
N ALA A 162 19.17 -13.80 -2.72
CA ALA A 162 20.39 -14.23 -3.43
C ALA A 162 21.45 -13.12 -3.46
N HIS A 163 21.02 -11.85 -3.52
CA HIS A 163 21.91 -10.68 -3.46
C HIS A 163 22.14 -10.15 -2.03
N GLY A 164 21.67 -10.84 -0.99
CA GLY A 164 21.83 -10.42 0.42
C GLY A 164 21.05 -9.17 0.80
N MET A 165 20.04 -8.80 0.02
CA MET A 165 19.24 -7.59 0.22
C MET A 165 18.06 -7.81 1.16
N LYS A 166 17.64 -6.73 1.80
CA LYS A 166 16.36 -6.65 2.49
C LYS A 166 15.21 -6.53 1.50
N PHE A 167 14.01 -6.97 1.93
CA PHE A 167 12.82 -6.89 1.10
C PHE A 167 11.71 -6.12 1.81
N PHE A 168 11.22 -5.06 1.16
CA PHE A 168 10.17 -4.16 1.63
C PHE A 168 8.95 -4.20 0.72
N MET A 169 7.75 -4.09 1.30
CA MET A 169 6.50 -3.94 0.54
C MET A 169 5.75 -2.69 1.00
N ASP A 170 5.50 -1.76 0.08
CA ASP A 170 4.46 -0.76 0.23
C ASP A 170 3.10 -1.44 0.03
N GLY A 171 2.41 -1.68 1.12
CA GLY A 171 1.11 -2.32 1.18
C GLY A 171 -0.03 -1.33 1.44
N ALA A 172 0.03 -0.11 0.89
CA ALA A 172 -1.04 0.88 1.03
C ALA A 172 -2.43 0.31 0.63
N ARG A 173 -2.46 -0.70 -0.25
CA ARG A 173 -3.65 -1.47 -0.66
C ARG A 173 -3.48 -2.98 -0.47
N PHE A 174 -2.74 -3.37 0.54
CA PHE A 174 -2.49 -4.78 0.88
C PHE A 174 -3.79 -5.57 1.07
N ALA A 175 -4.79 -4.97 1.73
CA ALA A 175 -6.10 -5.58 1.92
C ALA A 175 -6.77 -5.92 0.59
N ASN A 176 -6.72 -5.01 -0.39
CA ASN A 176 -7.30 -5.22 -1.72
C ASN A 176 -6.59 -6.35 -2.48
N ALA A 177 -5.26 -6.43 -2.34
CA ALA A 177 -4.47 -7.52 -2.94
C ALA A 177 -4.81 -8.87 -2.32
N ILE A 178 -4.86 -8.98 -0.99
CA ILE A 178 -5.26 -10.24 -0.31
C ILE A 178 -6.69 -10.64 -0.67
N ALA A 179 -7.62 -9.67 -0.71
CA ALA A 179 -9.00 -9.93 -1.10
C ALA A 179 -9.12 -10.45 -2.56
N ALA A 180 -8.25 -9.99 -3.45
CA ALA A 180 -8.22 -10.44 -4.86
C ALA A 180 -7.54 -11.80 -5.02
N LEU A 181 -6.42 -12.03 -4.35
CA LEU A 181 -5.65 -13.27 -4.44
C LEU A 181 -6.32 -14.44 -3.70
N GLY A 182 -7.11 -14.15 -2.66
CA GLY A 182 -7.71 -15.19 -1.82
C GLY A 182 -6.69 -16.05 -1.07
N CYS A 183 -5.45 -15.57 -0.93
CA CYS A 183 -4.37 -16.27 -0.25
C CYS A 183 -4.25 -15.84 1.23
N HIS A 184 -3.50 -16.60 2.02
CA HIS A 184 -3.17 -16.17 3.37
C HIS A 184 -2.15 -15.01 3.33
N PRO A 185 -2.26 -13.98 4.21
CA PRO A 185 -1.32 -12.85 4.24
C PRO A 185 0.17 -13.25 4.34
N ALA A 186 0.46 -14.37 5.01
CA ALA A 186 1.80 -14.93 5.11
C ALA A 186 2.43 -15.28 3.75
N ASP A 187 1.63 -15.67 2.76
CA ASP A 187 2.12 -16.25 1.50
C ASP A 187 2.80 -15.20 0.61
N ILE A 188 2.36 -13.93 0.68
CA ILE A 188 2.98 -12.79 -0.03
C ILE A 188 3.78 -11.88 0.90
N THR A 189 4.09 -12.33 2.12
CA THR A 189 4.91 -11.57 3.08
C THR A 189 6.12 -12.39 3.55
N TRP A 190 6.18 -12.78 4.79
CA TRP A 190 7.36 -13.41 5.37
C TRP A 190 7.74 -14.74 4.73
N LYS A 191 6.80 -15.54 4.23
CA LYS A 191 7.08 -16.76 3.46
C LYS A 191 7.75 -16.46 2.11
N ALA A 192 7.47 -15.28 1.53
CA ALA A 192 8.13 -14.78 0.35
C ALA A 192 9.47 -14.05 0.65
N GLY A 193 9.88 -14.01 1.91
CA GLY A 193 11.14 -13.38 2.33
C GLY A 193 11.04 -11.90 2.69
N LEU A 194 9.83 -11.34 2.85
CA LEU A 194 9.62 -9.95 3.22
C LEU A 194 10.13 -9.66 4.64
N ASP A 195 10.92 -8.59 4.81
CA ASP A 195 11.40 -8.12 6.11
C ASP A 195 10.44 -7.12 6.75
N VAL A 196 9.87 -6.20 5.94
CA VAL A 196 9.00 -5.11 6.42
C VAL A 196 7.86 -4.86 5.45
N LEU A 197 6.65 -4.73 6.00
CA LEU A 197 5.43 -4.32 5.28
C LEU A 197 4.94 -2.98 5.82
N SER A 198 4.67 -2.04 4.94
CA SER A 198 3.81 -0.89 5.21
C SER A 198 2.35 -1.36 5.05
N PHE A 199 1.64 -1.57 6.15
CA PHE A 199 0.28 -2.12 6.15
C PHE A 199 -0.75 -0.99 6.15
N GLY A 200 -1.44 -0.80 5.03
CA GLY A 200 -2.40 0.27 4.82
C GLY A 200 -3.77 -0.01 5.45
N ALA A 201 -4.30 0.95 6.21
CA ALA A 201 -5.64 0.92 6.74
C ALA A 201 -6.46 2.18 6.40
N THR A 202 -5.81 3.34 6.26
CA THR A 202 -6.46 4.62 5.99
C THR A 202 -7.32 4.58 4.73
N LYS A 203 -6.82 4.03 3.63
CA LYS A 203 -7.54 3.94 2.35
C LYS A 203 -8.71 2.97 2.37
N ASN A 204 -8.81 2.11 3.38
CA ASN A 204 -9.80 1.04 3.47
C ASN A 204 -10.72 1.16 4.69
N GLY A 205 -10.97 2.39 5.15
CA GLY A 205 -11.99 2.71 6.15
C GLY A 205 -11.46 3.19 7.50
N ALA A 206 -10.15 3.23 7.74
CA ALA A 206 -9.59 3.88 8.93
C ALA A 206 -9.57 5.42 8.77
N MET A 207 -9.43 6.14 9.90
CA MET A 207 -9.38 7.59 9.90
C MET A 207 -8.00 8.10 9.45
N ALA A 208 -6.95 7.71 10.17
CA ALA A 208 -5.58 8.15 9.94
C ALA A 208 -4.61 7.21 10.67
N VAL A 209 -4.51 5.98 10.20
CA VAL A 209 -3.57 4.99 10.73
C VAL A 209 -3.14 4.03 9.65
N ASP A 210 -1.84 3.81 9.57
CA ASP A 210 -1.21 2.71 8.87
C ASP A 210 -0.17 2.09 9.83
N ALA A 211 0.35 0.92 9.53
CA ALA A 211 1.29 0.24 10.42
C ALA A 211 2.54 -0.21 9.69
N ILE A 212 3.68 -0.15 10.36
CA ILE A 212 4.90 -0.83 9.93
C ILE A 212 4.90 -2.20 10.60
N ILE A 213 4.81 -3.26 9.82
CA ILE A 213 4.88 -4.64 10.30
C ILE A 213 6.28 -5.15 10.07
N LEU A 214 6.94 -5.55 11.16
CA LEU A 214 8.31 -6.06 11.16
C LEU A 214 8.27 -7.57 11.33
N PHE A 215 8.64 -8.32 10.29
CA PHE A 215 8.76 -9.78 10.34
C PHE A 215 10.04 -10.25 11.02
N ASP A 216 10.96 -9.31 11.32
CA ASP A 216 12.08 -9.46 12.24
C ASP A 216 11.89 -8.45 13.39
N PRO A 217 11.40 -8.90 14.59
CA PRO A 217 11.17 -8.02 15.72
C PRO A 217 12.42 -7.28 16.24
N SER A 218 13.64 -7.74 15.90
CA SER A 218 14.88 -7.07 16.28
C SER A 218 15.02 -5.65 15.68
N LEU A 219 14.31 -5.37 14.58
CA LEU A 219 14.28 -4.06 13.93
C LEU A 219 13.47 -3.01 14.74
N ARG A 220 12.63 -3.43 15.70
CA ARG A 220 11.71 -2.55 16.45
C ARG A 220 12.42 -1.32 17.03
N ALA A 221 13.49 -1.53 17.75
CA ALA A 221 14.18 -0.42 18.44
C ALA A 221 14.68 0.66 17.46
N ARG A 222 15.12 0.27 16.26
CA ARG A 222 15.56 1.20 15.21
C ARG A 222 14.37 1.94 14.61
N VAL A 223 13.29 1.24 14.28
CA VAL A 223 12.06 1.82 13.72
C VAL A 223 11.40 2.79 14.71
N GLU A 224 11.31 2.44 16.00
CA GLU A 224 10.73 3.32 17.02
C GLU A 224 11.51 4.62 17.21
N LYS A 225 12.86 4.56 17.17
CA LYS A 225 13.71 5.76 17.19
C LYS A 225 13.48 6.62 15.94
N ALA A 226 13.40 6.02 14.76
CA ALA A 226 13.12 6.73 13.51
C ALA A 226 11.72 7.36 13.55
N ARG A 227 10.69 6.62 14.01
CA ARG A 227 9.33 7.12 14.23
C ARG A 227 9.31 8.33 15.17
N LYS A 228 10.00 8.26 16.31
CA LYS A 228 10.09 9.37 17.27
C LYS A 228 10.78 10.56 16.68
N ARG A 229 11.93 10.36 16.02
CA ARG A 229 12.72 11.41 15.37
C ARG A 229 11.94 12.12 14.27
N GLY A 230 11.11 11.38 13.52
CA GLY A 230 10.26 11.90 12.46
C GLY A 230 8.99 12.60 12.95
N GLY A 231 8.71 12.63 14.26
CA GLY A 231 7.49 13.22 14.80
C GLY A 231 6.23 12.35 14.67
N HIS A 232 6.36 11.07 14.29
CA HIS A 232 5.24 10.15 14.06
C HIS A 232 4.80 9.36 15.30
N LEU A 233 5.43 9.57 16.47
CA LEU A 233 4.99 8.97 17.73
C LEU A 233 3.96 9.87 18.41
N PHE A 234 2.68 9.51 18.32
CA PHE A 234 1.58 10.23 18.95
C PHE A 234 1.52 9.95 20.46
N SER A 235 1.32 11.00 21.28
CA SER A 235 1.15 10.81 22.72
C SER A 235 -0.10 10.00 23.07
N LYS A 236 -1.22 10.26 22.41
CA LYS A 236 -2.48 9.50 22.55
C LYS A 236 -2.50 8.32 21.58
N HIS A 237 -1.50 7.45 21.70
CA HIS A 237 -1.26 6.34 20.78
C HIS A 237 -2.41 5.34 20.71
N ARG A 238 -3.18 5.20 21.81
CA ARG A 238 -4.34 4.31 21.90
C ARG A 238 -5.36 4.49 20.77
N TYR A 239 -5.53 5.71 20.24
CA TYR A 239 -6.47 5.94 19.15
C TYR A 239 -5.99 5.34 17.82
N LEU A 240 -4.67 5.27 17.58
CA LEU A 240 -4.13 4.55 16.43
C LEU A 240 -4.29 3.04 16.63
N ALA A 241 -3.98 2.55 17.83
CA ALA A 241 -4.08 1.14 18.15
C ALA A 241 -5.52 0.62 18.07
N ALA A 242 -6.49 1.36 18.61
CA ALA A 242 -7.90 0.99 18.56
C ALA A 242 -8.42 0.84 17.13
N GLN A 243 -8.02 1.74 16.23
CA GLN A 243 -8.36 1.65 14.81
C GLN A 243 -7.81 0.37 14.18
N LEU A 244 -6.52 0.06 14.40
CA LEU A 244 -5.88 -1.14 13.82
C LEU A 244 -6.47 -2.43 14.37
N LEU A 245 -6.76 -2.51 15.68
CA LEU A 245 -7.41 -3.67 16.28
C LEU A 245 -8.81 -3.90 15.71
N ALA A 246 -9.63 -2.83 15.61
CA ALA A 246 -10.95 -2.92 14.98
C ALA A 246 -10.85 -3.30 13.50
N TYR A 247 -9.85 -2.79 12.79
CA TYR A 247 -9.66 -3.03 11.37
C TYR A 247 -9.36 -4.50 11.05
N VAL A 248 -8.54 -5.19 11.87
CA VAL A 248 -8.24 -6.60 11.65
C VAL A 248 -9.24 -7.55 12.30
N LYS A 249 -10.08 -7.05 13.22
CA LYS A 249 -11.09 -7.86 13.91
C LYS A 249 -12.20 -8.29 12.95
N ASP A 250 -12.64 -9.54 13.07
CA ASP A 250 -13.78 -10.12 12.34
C ASP A 250 -13.70 -9.89 10.80
N ASP A 251 -12.48 -9.92 10.26
CA ASP A 251 -12.18 -9.71 8.83
C ASP A 251 -12.74 -8.39 8.23
N LEU A 252 -12.92 -7.35 9.05
CA LEU A 252 -13.41 -6.04 8.59
C LEU A 252 -12.58 -5.51 7.41
N TRP A 253 -11.26 -5.59 7.51
CA TRP A 253 -10.32 -5.16 6.47
C TRP A 253 -10.54 -5.87 5.13
N LEU A 254 -10.82 -7.18 5.15
CA LEU A 254 -11.09 -7.96 3.94
C LEU A 254 -12.51 -7.69 3.41
N ARG A 255 -13.50 -7.51 4.29
CA ARG A 255 -14.88 -7.17 3.89
C ARG A 255 -14.90 -5.84 3.12
N ASN A 256 -14.23 -4.82 3.66
CA ASN A 256 -14.12 -3.51 3.04
C ASN A 256 -13.39 -3.59 1.68
N ALA A 257 -12.27 -4.31 1.63
CA ALA A 257 -11.49 -4.48 0.42
C ALA A 257 -12.23 -5.26 -0.68
N ARG A 258 -12.95 -6.34 -0.32
CA ARG A 258 -13.80 -7.09 -1.27
C ARG A 258 -14.86 -6.21 -1.88
N HIS A 259 -15.53 -5.39 -1.07
CA HIS A 259 -16.54 -4.44 -1.57
C HIS A 259 -15.92 -3.43 -2.56
N ALA A 260 -14.76 -2.83 -2.20
CA ALA A 260 -14.08 -1.88 -3.07
C ALA A 260 -13.64 -2.52 -4.40
N ASN A 261 -13.10 -3.74 -4.37
CA ASN A 261 -12.72 -4.49 -5.58
C ASN A 261 -13.95 -4.83 -6.45
N GLN A 262 -15.06 -5.28 -5.85
CA GLN A 262 -16.31 -5.54 -6.57
C GLN A 262 -16.88 -4.27 -7.22
N ALA A 263 -16.81 -3.14 -6.53
CA ALA A 263 -17.24 -1.84 -7.06
C ALA A 263 -16.38 -1.41 -8.26
N ALA A 264 -15.06 -1.63 -8.23
CA ALA A 264 -14.18 -1.35 -9.35
C ALA A 264 -14.49 -2.25 -10.56
N GLY A 265 -14.77 -3.54 -10.34
CA GLY A 265 -15.19 -4.46 -11.40
C GLY A 265 -16.53 -4.06 -12.04
N ALA A 266 -17.52 -3.68 -11.23
CA ALA A 266 -18.81 -3.17 -11.72
C ALA A 266 -18.64 -1.86 -12.52
N LEU A 267 -17.77 -0.96 -12.04
CA LEU A 267 -17.47 0.31 -12.73
C LEU A 267 -16.79 0.06 -14.08
N CYS A 268 -15.85 -0.90 -14.15
CA CYS A 268 -15.23 -1.29 -15.41
C CYS A 268 -16.27 -1.72 -16.44
N GLN A 269 -17.16 -2.66 -16.08
CA GLN A 269 -18.22 -3.14 -16.94
C GLN A 269 -19.15 -2.02 -17.42
N SER A 270 -19.54 -1.12 -16.51
CA SER A 270 -20.41 0.02 -16.86
C SER A 270 -19.71 0.99 -17.83
N LEU A 271 -18.44 1.29 -17.62
CA LEU A 271 -17.66 2.17 -18.50
C LEU A 271 -17.40 1.52 -19.87
N GLU A 272 -17.15 0.20 -19.93
CA GLU A 272 -16.99 -0.53 -21.19
C GLU A 272 -18.29 -0.54 -22.00
N THR A 273 -19.46 -0.68 -21.34
CA THR A 273 -20.77 -0.56 -21.99
C THR A 273 -20.98 0.83 -22.61
N LEU A 274 -20.38 1.86 -22.02
CA LEU A 274 -20.42 3.24 -22.52
C LEU A 274 -19.36 3.55 -23.57
N GLY A 275 -18.49 2.60 -23.92
CA GLY A 275 -17.47 2.74 -24.98
C GLY A 275 -16.04 2.98 -24.48
N ALA A 276 -15.80 2.99 -23.17
CA ALA A 276 -14.43 3.00 -22.64
C ALA A 276 -13.75 1.64 -22.83
N ARG A 277 -12.42 1.61 -22.73
CA ARG A 277 -11.60 0.40 -22.79
C ARG A 277 -10.66 0.33 -21.59
N ALA A 278 -10.71 -0.75 -20.83
CA ALA A 278 -9.78 -0.96 -19.73
C ALA A 278 -8.33 -0.99 -20.26
N ALA A 279 -7.44 -0.25 -19.59
CA ALA A 279 -5.99 -0.25 -19.86
C ALA A 279 -5.34 -1.52 -19.31
N PHE A 280 -5.82 -1.96 -18.15
CA PHE A 280 -5.43 -3.20 -17.48
C PHE A 280 -6.69 -3.91 -17.00
N THR A 281 -6.69 -5.24 -16.96
CA THR A 281 -7.76 -5.99 -16.30
C THR A 281 -7.80 -5.60 -14.82
N PRO A 282 -8.94 -5.11 -14.29
CA PRO A 282 -9.03 -4.72 -12.88
C PRO A 282 -8.76 -5.91 -11.96
N GLN A 283 -7.80 -5.76 -11.06
CA GLN A 283 -7.43 -6.79 -10.08
C GLN A 283 -7.76 -6.36 -8.64
N GLY A 284 -7.70 -5.05 -8.38
CA GLY A 284 -7.99 -4.43 -7.10
C GLY A 284 -9.11 -3.39 -7.21
N ASN A 285 -9.02 -2.34 -6.39
CA ASN A 285 -9.99 -1.24 -6.34
C ASN A 285 -9.64 -0.06 -7.25
N GLU A 286 -8.53 -0.09 -7.97
CA GLU A 286 -8.12 0.92 -8.93
C GLU A 286 -8.41 0.45 -10.36
N LEU A 287 -8.97 1.34 -11.16
CA LEU A 287 -9.33 1.12 -12.54
C LEU A 287 -8.71 2.20 -13.42
N PHE A 288 -8.07 1.78 -14.49
CA PHE A 288 -7.52 2.65 -15.52
C PHE A 288 -8.20 2.34 -16.85
N VAL A 289 -8.78 3.37 -17.47
CA VAL A 289 -9.51 3.23 -18.73
C VAL A 289 -9.08 4.27 -19.74
N HIS A 290 -9.05 3.88 -21.01
CA HIS A 290 -8.99 4.78 -22.14
C HIS A 290 -10.41 5.15 -22.55
N MET A 291 -10.69 6.43 -22.74
CA MET A 291 -11.96 6.94 -23.26
C MET A 291 -11.75 8.29 -23.95
N ASP A 292 -12.65 8.66 -24.84
CA ASP A 292 -12.62 9.95 -25.49
C ASP A 292 -13.09 11.10 -24.58
N ASP A 293 -12.85 12.34 -25.03
CA ASP A 293 -13.22 13.51 -24.26
C ASP A 293 -14.74 13.69 -24.12
N ASP A 294 -15.55 13.22 -25.11
CA ASP A 294 -17.00 13.31 -25.05
C ASP A 294 -17.55 12.44 -23.91
N LEU A 295 -17.14 11.18 -23.82
CA LEU A 295 -17.53 10.32 -22.73
C LEU A 295 -17.04 10.85 -21.37
N ALA A 296 -15.80 11.34 -21.30
CA ALA A 296 -15.25 11.94 -20.09
C ALA A 296 -16.08 13.13 -19.63
N GLU A 297 -16.53 13.99 -20.55
CA GLU A 297 -17.35 15.15 -20.25
C GLU A 297 -18.78 14.74 -19.83
N ARG A 298 -19.41 13.76 -20.48
CA ARG A 298 -20.71 13.22 -20.09
C ARG A 298 -20.68 12.67 -18.66
N LEU A 299 -19.65 11.87 -18.32
CA LEU A 299 -19.45 11.34 -16.97
C LEU A 299 -19.29 12.45 -15.91
N ARG A 300 -18.52 13.50 -16.23
CA ARG A 300 -18.38 14.67 -15.33
C ARG A 300 -19.69 15.42 -15.14
N LYS A 301 -20.46 15.64 -16.21
CA LYS A 301 -21.79 16.28 -16.15
C LYS A 301 -22.78 15.45 -15.32
N ALA A 302 -22.66 14.13 -15.34
CA ALA A 302 -23.41 13.23 -14.47
C ALA A 302 -22.89 13.20 -13.00
N GLY A 303 -21.90 14.03 -12.66
CA GLY A 303 -21.39 14.17 -11.30
C GLY A 303 -20.36 13.13 -10.89
N LEU A 304 -19.72 12.44 -11.85
CA LEU A 304 -18.59 11.55 -11.55
C LEU A 304 -17.30 12.37 -11.44
N VAL A 305 -16.52 12.10 -10.39
CA VAL A 305 -15.20 12.72 -10.18
C VAL A 305 -14.12 11.64 -10.35
N PHE A 306 -13.21 11.85 -11.28
CA PHE A 306 -12.09 10.95 -11.61
C PHE A 306 -10.91 11.77 -12.14
N ARG A 307 -9.74 11.16 -12.34
CA ARG A 307 -8.52 11.87 -12.69
C ARG A 307 -7.94 11.41 -14.02
N PRO A 308 -7.43 12.33 -14.87
CA PRO A 308 -6.58 11.95 -16.00
C PRO A 308 -5.30 11.27 -15.48
N TRP A 309 -4.78 10.31 -16.23
CA TRP A 309 -3.59 9.55 -15.83
C TRP A 309 -2.59 9.38 -16.99
N PRO A 310 -1.84 10.43 -17.33
CA PRO A 310 -0.95 10.45 -18.51
C PRO A 310 0.17 9.39 -18.46
N ALA A 311 0.49 8.86 -17.28
CA ALA A 311 1.49 7.78 -17.14
C ALA A 311 1.05 6.46 -17.81
N VAL A 312 -0.26 6.27 -18.04
CA VAL A 312 -0.84 5.13 -18.76
C VAL A 312 -1.12 5.49 -20.23
N GLY A 313 -1.58 6.72 -20.50
CA GLY A 313 -1.88 7.22 -21.84
C GLY A 313 -2.48 8.61 -21.78
N VAL A 314 -2.41 9.35 -22.90
CA VAL A 314 -2.95 10.72 -22.99
C VAL A 314 -4.47 10.77 -22.85
N ASP A 315 -5.15 9.69 -23.23
CA ASP A 315 -6.60 9.46 -23.16
C ASP A 315 -6.98 8.57 -21.95
N ALA A 316 -6.02 8.34 -21.05
CA ALA A 316 -6.23 7.45 -19.90
C ALA A 316 -6.73 8.21 -18.69
N PHE A 317 -7.68 7.59 -17.97
CA PHE A 317 -8.25 8.11 -16.74
C PHE A 317 -8.22 7.05 -15.65
N ARG A 318 -7.95 7.49 -14.41
CA ARG A 318 -7.96 6.64 -13.22
C ARG A 318 -9.24 6.87 -12.41
N PHE A 319 -9.85 5.75 -12.01
CA PHE A 319 -10.94 5.68 -11.05
C PHE A 319 -10.50 4.82 -9.87
N VAL A 320 -10.89 5.20 -8.66
CA VAL A 320 -10.59 4.44 -7.44
C VAL A 320 -11.86 4.24 -6.66
N SER A 321 -12.26 2.99 -6.45
CA SER A 321 -13.41 2.64 -5.63
C SER A 321 -13.00 2.49 -4.16
N GLY A 322 -13.87 2.92 -3.26
CA GLY A 322 -13.69 2.78 -1.82
C GLY A 322 -14.58 1.69 -1.22
N TRP A 323 -14.38 1.41 0.05
CA TRP A 323 -15.14 0.43 0.84
C TRP A 323 -16.65 0.71 0.89
N ASN A 324 -17.09 1.93 0.58
CA ASN A 324 -18.49 2.38 0.60
C ASN A 324 -19.02 2.78 -0.78
N SER A 325 -18.33 2.42 -1.87
CA SER A 325 -18.77 2.76 -3.22
C SER A 325 -20.13 2.14 -3.55
N PRO A 326 -21.10 2.90 -4.11
CA PRO A 326 -22.48 2.45 -4.30
C PRO A 326 -22.60 1.55 -5.56
N ILE A 327 -22.41 0.25 -5.41
CA ILE A 327 -22.34 -0.72 -6.53
C ILE A 327 -23.59 -0.67 -7.41
N GLU A 328 -24.79 -0.56 -6.84
CA GLU A 328 -26.04 -0.53 -7.61
C GLU A 328 -26.16 0.74 -8.45
N ALA A 329 -25.77 1.90 -7.92
CA ALA A 329 -25.72 3.14 -8.68
C ALA A 329 -24.66 3.12 -9.78
N ILE A 330 -23.53 2.41 -9.55
CA ILE A 330 -22.51 2.18 -10.57
C ILE A 330 -23.06 1.34 -11.73
N ARG A 331 -23.77 0.27 -11.43
CA ARG A 331 -24.39 -0.62 -12.45
C ARG A 331 -25.45 0.09 -13.29
N ALA A 332 -26.17 1.05 -12.71
CA ALA A 332 -27.18 1.83 -13.41
C ALA A 332 -26.62 2.95 -14.30
N LEU A 333 -25.30 3.22 -14.29
CA LEU A 333 -24.69 4.29 -15.08
C LEU A 333 -25.01 4.24 -16.58
N PRO A 334 -24.97 3.07 -17.28
CA PRO A 334 -25.26 3.01 -18.70
C PRO A 334 -26.71 3.39 -19.07
N GLU A 335 -27.63 3.24 -18.13
CA GLU A 335 -29.06 3.57 -18.32
C GLU A 335 -29.36 5.05 -18.04
N THR A 336 -28.47 5.76 -17.33
CA THR A 336 -28.66 7.12 -16.86
C THR A 336 -27.82 8.15 -17.60
N LEU A 337 -26.91 7.72 -18.46
CA LEU A 337 -26.01 8.52 -19.31
C LEU A 337 -26.36 8.41 -20.79
#